data_4e27ab65ef71f7575fbc07148ab489ca
#
_entry.id   4e27ab65ef71f7575fbc07148ab489ca
#
_cell.length_a   1.000
_cell.length_b   1.000
_cell.length_c   1.000
_cell.angle_alpha   90.00
_cell.angle_beta   90.00
_cell.angle_gamma   90.00
#
_symmetry.space_group_name_H-M   'P 1'
#
loop_
_entity.id
_entity.type
_entity.pdbx_description
1 polymer ?
#
loop_
_entity_poly.entity_id
_entity_poly.type
_entity_poly.pdbx_seq_one_letter_code
_entity_poly.pdbx_strand_id
1 'polypeptide(L)'
;TPIKSSAASDVYKRQVVYYHKALGKITSEEWIDIVRMHAEDGVDFMTIHCGMNRATAARFKQNKRLMNIVSRGGSIMFAWMEMTGKENPFYEHFDEILDICREYDITLSLGDACRPGCIADATDTAQIEELITLGELTKRAWEKDVQVMIEGPGHMPLNQIAANMEIQKTLCHGAPFYVLGPLVTDVAPGYDHITSAIGGAIAAYSGAAFLCYVTPAEHLRLPNAADVKEGIIAAKIAAHAADIAKGVPGAAEWDYKMSEARKRLDWEEMFKLSMDPEKARRYRAEAKPEKEDTCSMCGNFCAVKNTNRILDGEIVTIFDE
;
A
#
# COMPACT_ATOMS: atom_id res chain seq x y z
N THR A 1 -16.97 15.27 -12.08
CA THR A 1 -15.73 15.96 -11.70
C THR A 1 -14.64 14.92 -11.78
N PRO A 2 -13.55 15.11 -12.54
CA PRO A 2 -12.45 14.15 -12.48
C PRO A 2 -11.92 14.18 -11.04
N ILE A 3 -11.87 13.03 -10.40
CA ILE A 3 -11.19 12.86 -9.14
C ILE A 3 -9.73 13.24 -9.42
N LYS A 4 -9.32 14.43 -9.04
CA LYS A 4 -7.92 14.81 -9.01
C LYS A 4 -7.29 14.13 -7.80
N SER A 5 -7.20 12.81 -7.86
CA SER A 5 -6.33 12.07 -6.98
C SER A 5 -4.91 12.42 -7.37
N SER A 6 -4.40 13.51 -6.86
CA SER A 6 -2.97 13.64 -6.67
C SER A 6 -2.63 12.79 -5.45
N ALA A 7 -2.83 11.46 -5.59
CA ALA A 7 -2.35 10.51 -4.63
C ALA A 7 -0.93 10.89 -4.28
N ALA A 8 -0.71 11.30 -3.03
CA ALA A 8 0.57 11.65 -2.48
C ALA A 8 1.41 12.44 -3.49
N SER A 9 0.95 13.58 -3.93
CA SER A 9 1.90 14.49 -4.53
C SER A 9 2.86 14.78 -3.39
N ASP A 10 4.04 14.19 -3.53
CA ASP A 10 5.17 14.47 -2.68
C ASP A 10 5.26 15.98 -2.55
N VAL A 11 4.70 16.55 -1.51
CA VAL A 11 4.85 17.95 -1.13
C VAL A 11 6.32 18.34 -1.34
N TYR A 12 7.23 17.44 -1.10
CA TYR A 12 8.67 17.57 -1.21
C TYR A 12 9.26 17.68 -2.63
N LYS A 13 8.66 17.11 -3.66
CA LYS A 13 9.18 17.22 -5.03
C LYS A 13 8.97 18.58 -5.65
N ARG A 14 7.84 19.23 -5.36
CA ARG A 14 7.53 20.57 -5.89
C ARG A 14 8.39 21.64 -5.24
N GLN A 15 8.78 21.47 -3.98
CA GLN A 15 9.44 22.48 -3.18
C GLN A 15 10.84 22.86 -3.64
N VAL A 16 11.73 21.86 -3.79
CA VAL A 16 13.10 22.10 -4.22
C VAL A 16 13.10 22.65 -5.66
N VAL A 17 12.12 22.22 -6.46
CA VAL A 17 11.96 22.67 -7.84
C VAL A 17 11.27 24.04 -7.93
N TYR A 18 10.26 24.31 -7.08
CA TYR A 18 9.46 25.53 -7.14
C TYR A 18 10.24 26.79 -6.74
N TYR A 19 10.99 26.71 -5.65
CA TYR A 19 11.77 27.87 -5.16
C TYR A 19 13.13 28.02 -5.79
N HIS A 20 13.61 27.04 -6.58
CA HIS A 20 14.96 27.02 -7.18
C HIS A 20 16.08 27.36 -6.17
N LYS A 21 15.88 27.00 -4.90
CA LYS A 21 16.82 27.25 -3.81
C LYS A 21 17.56 25.98 -3.40
N ALA A 22 18.75 26.14 -2.85
CA ALA A 22 19.40 25.04 -2.13
C ALA A 22 18.56 24.64 -0.90
N LEU A 23 18.49 23.34 -0.61
CA LEU A 23 17.63 22.78 0.45
C LEU A 23 17.77 23.53 1.79
N GLY A 24 18.99 23.76 2.27
CA GLY A 24 19.23 24.49 3.53
C GLY A 24 18.94 25.99 3.49
N LYS A 25 18.46 26.53 2.36
CA LYS A 25 18.03 27.94 2.24
C LYS A 25 16.50 28.08 2.20
N ILE A 26 15.76 26.98 2.20
CA ILE A 26 14.30 27.00 2.30
C ILE A 26 13.95 27.31 3.74
N THR A 27 13.05 28.27 3.97
CA THR A 27 12.61 28.66 5.31
C THR A 27 11.48 27.79 5.82
N SER A 28 11.21 27.83 7.13
CA SER A 28 10.07 27.08 7.70
C SER A 28 8.74 27.55 7.11
N GLU A 29 8.58 28.88 6.91
CA GLU A 29 7.40 29.48 6.30
C GLU A 29 7.18 28.97 4.86
N GLU A 30 8.25 28.89 4.06
CA GLU A 30 8.16 28.38 2.69
C GLU A 30 7.75 26.88 2.66
N TRP A 31 8.08 26.09 3.68
CA TRP A 31 7.57 24.73 3.81
C TRP A 31 6.04 24.72 4.05
N ILE A 32 5.52 25.62 4.86
CA ILE A 32 4.08 25.72 5.14
C ILE A 32 3.32 26.32 3.95
N ASP A 33 3.90 27.30 3.27
CA ASP A 33 3.29 27.87 2.04
C ASP A 33 3.01 26.81 0.99
N ILE A 34 3.87 25.80 0.86
CA ILE A 34 3.64 24.71 -0.09
C ILE A 34 2.49 23.80 0.34
N VAL A 35 2.31 23.56 1.63
CA VAL A 35 1.11 22.86 2.14
C VAL A 35 -0.14 23.63 1.72
N ARG A 36 -0.15 24.95 1.89
CA ARG A 36 -1.26 25.82 1.47
C ARG A 36 -1.49 25.78 -0.05
N MET A 37 -0.43 25.86 -0.85
CA MET A 37 -0.55 25.74 -2.31
C MET A 37 -1.18 24.41 -2.76
N HIS A 38 -0.84 23.31 -2.11
CA HIS A 38 -1.47 22.00 -2.39
C HIS A 38 -2.95 21.99 -1.98
N ALA A 39 -3.28 22.63 -0.87
CA ALA A 39 -4.66 22.77 -0.42
C ALA A 39 -5.49 23.58 -1.42
N GLU A 40 -4.97 24.71 -1.90
CA GLU A 40 -5.59 25.56 -2.92
C GLU A 40 -5.74 24.84 -4.28
N ASP A 41 -4.82 23.92 -4.63
CA ASP A 41 -4.94 23.06 -5.81
C ASP A 41 -6.11 22.05 -5.70
N GLY A 42 -6.73 21.91 -4.51
CA GLY A 42 -7.92 21.09 -4.26
C GLY A 42 -7.61 19.59 -4.12
N VAL A 43 -6.55 19.24 -3.41
CA VAL A 43 -6.27 17.85 -3.05
C VAL A 43 -7.20 17.39 -1.93
N ASP A 44 -7.65 16.13 -1.97
CA ASP A 44 -8.50 15.54 -0.91
C ASP A 44 -7.67 15.03 0.28
N PHE A 45 -6.42 14.67 0.05
CA PHE A 45 -5.47 14.29 1.10
C PHE A 45 -4.04 14.61 0.70
N MET A 46 -3.16 14.79 1.67
CA MET A 46 -1.73 15.01 1.43
C MET A 46 -0.86 14.27 2.44
N THR A 47 0.29 13.79 1.98
CA THR A 47 1.30 13.17 2.84
C THR A 47 2.29 14.19 3.34
N ILE A 48 2.49 14.25 4.66
CA ILE A 48 3.52 15.05 5.32
C ILE A 48 4.31 14.21 6.32
N HIS A 49 5.63 14.37 6.34
CA HIS A 49 6.52 13.61 7.24
C HIS A 49 6.77 14.42 8.53
N CYS A 50 5.73 14.61 9.33
CA CYS A 50 5.79 15.37 10.59
C CYS A 50 6.32 14.56 11.78
N GLY A 51 6.37 13.23 11.69
CA GLY A 51 6.91 12.36 12.75
C GLY A 51 8.44 12.38 12.87
N MET A 52 9.14 12.80 11.80
CA MET A 52 10.57 12.99 11.81
C MET A 52 10.93 14.33 12.51
N ASN A 53 10.97 14.34 13.83
CA ASN A 53 11.43 15.48 14.63
C ASN A 53 12.87 15.28 15.10
N ARG A 54 13.42 16.23 15.88
CA ARG A 54 14.80 16.13 16.37
C ARG A 54 15.03 14.93 17.30
N ALA A 55 14.04 14.50 18.06
CA ALA A 55 14.14 13.31 18.92
C ALA A 55 14.23 12.05 18.06
N THR A 56 13.34 11.90 17.06
CA THR A 56 13.37 10.79 16.09
C THR A 56 14.68 10.78 15.30
N ALA A 57 15.15 11.94 14.85
CA ALA A 57 16.44 12.07 14.15
C ALA A 57 17.63 11.65 15.01
N ALA A 58 17.64 12.02 16.29
CA ALA A 58 18.68 11.60 17.24
C ALA A 58 18.64 10.07 17.47
N ARG A 59 17.45 9.50 17.61
CA ARG A 59 17.25 8.05 17.75
C ARG A 59 17.73 7.31 16.50
N PHE A 60 17.33 7.79 15.32
CA PHE A 60 17.78 7.25 14.05
C PHE A 60 19.32 7.21 13.92
N LYS A 61 20.02 8.29 14.26
CA LYS A 61 21.48 8.35 14.22
C LYS A 61 22.16 7.32 15.12
N GLN A 62 21.55 6.98 16.25
CA GLN A 62 22.07 5.99 17.19
C GLN A 62 21.82 4.55 16.72
N ASN A 63 20.83 4.33 15.89
CA ASN A 63 20.27 3.01 15.56
C ASN A 63 21.04 2.26 14.45
N LYS A 64 22.01 2.84 13.78
CA LYS A 64 22.87 2.20 12.76
C LYS A 64 22.10 1.27 11.80
N ARG A 65 21.05 1.77 11.16
CA ARG A 65 20.28 1.03 10.16
C ARG A 65 21.14 0.59 8.97
N LEU A 66 20.77 -0.54 8.36
CA LEU A 66 21.42 -1.04 7.16
C LEU A 66 21.06 -0.15 5.93
N MET A 67 19.79 0.19 5.75
CA MET A 67 19.29 0.95 4.59
C MET A 67 19.06 2.45 4.89
N ASN A 68 19.32 2.91 6.10
CA ASN A 68 19.05 4.30 6.51
C ASN A 68 17.58 4.73 6.29
N ILE A 69 17.36 5.93 5.73
CA ILE A 69 16.05 6.49 5.43
C ILE A 69 15.78 6.29 3.94
N VAL A 70 14.77 5.47 3.60
CA VAL A 70 14.37 5.16 2.22
C VAL A 70 13.16 6.00 1.75
N SER A 71 12.46 6.66 2.68
CA SER A 71 11.43 7.63 2.34
C SER A 71 12.04 8.87 1.71
N ARG A 72 11.59 9.26 0.51
CA ARG A 72 12.08 10.46 -0.17
C ARG A 72 11.78 11.73 0.62
N GLY A 73 10.53 11.89 1.06
CA GLY A 73 10.14 13.03 1.90
C GLY A 73 10.85 13.03 3.23
N GLY A 74 10.93 11.88 3.90
CA GLY A 74 11.65 11.72 5.16
C GLY A 74 13.13 12.05 5.05
N SER A 75 13.82 11.61 3.99
CA SER A 75 15.24 11.89 3.79
C SER A 75 15.52 13.37 3.49
N ILE A 76 14.65 14.03 2.73
CA ILE A 76 14.76 15.47 2.46
C ILE A 76 14.56 16.27 3.75
N MET A 77 13.56 15.93 4.54
CA MET A 77 13.30 16.60 5.81
C MET A 77 14.44 16.37 6.81
N PHE A 78 14.91 15.15 6.95
CA PHE A 78 16.09 14.84 7.77
C PHE A 78 17.32 15.66 7.34
N ALA A 79 17.60 15.71 6.04
CA ALA A 79 18.71 16.50 5.51
C ALA A 79 18.56 18.01 5.80
N TRP A 80 17.35 18.55 5.64
CA TRP A 80 17.06 19.95 5.95
C TRP A 80 17.31 20.27 7.43
N MET A 81 16.82 19.41 8.33
CA MET A 81 17.04 19.55 9.78
C MET A 81 18.52 19.51 10.14
N GLU A 82 19.30 18.60 9.55
CA GLU A 82 20.74 18.49 9.80
C GLU A 82 21.52 19.68 9.24
N MET A 83 21.15 20.20 8.07
CA MET A 83 21.83 21.33 7.43
C MET A 83 21.53 22.66 8.14
N THR A 84 20.32 22.82 8.67
CA THR A 84 19.86 24.08 9.29
C THR A 84 20.02 24.09 10.81
N GLY A 85 20.09 22.93 11.45
CA GLY A 85 20.04 22.77 12.91
C GLY A 85 18.66 23.05 13.51
N LYS A 86 17.63 23.30 12.67
CA LYS A 86 16.25 23.60 13.09
C LYS A 86 15.41 22.35 13.29
N GLU A 87 14.24 22.51 13.90
CA GLU A 87 13.21 21.48 14.00
C GLU A 87 12.52 21.29 12.64
N ASN A 88 11.91 20.13 12.45
CA ASN A 88 11.06 19.86 11.31
C ASN A 88 9.89 20.86 11.25
N PRO A 89 9.76 21.69 10.20
CA PRO A 89 8.69 22.67 10.09
C PRO A 89 7.29 22.07 10.17
N PHE A 90 7.09 20.87 9.64
CA PHE A 90 5.78 20.19 9.69
C PHE A 90 5.42 19.67 11.09
N TYR A 91 6.42 19.43 11.94
CA TYR A 91 6.21 19.11 13.33
C TYR A 91 6.02 20.40 14.16
N GLU A 92 6.90 21.38 13.98
CA GLU A 92 6.89 22.63 14.73
C GLU A 92 5.63 23.46 14.48
N HIS A 93 5.20 23.58 13.21
CA HIS A 93 3.99 24.31 12.77
C HIS A 93 2.78 23.40 12.51
N PHE A 94 2.69 22.27 13.21
CA PHE A 94 1.63 21.30 12.94
C PHE A 94 0.23 21.88 13.11
N ASP A 95 0.01 22.75 14.09
CA ASP A 95 -1.30 23.38 14.31
C ASP A 95 -1.71 24.31 13.15
N GLU A 96 -0.76 25.00 12.53
CA GLU A 96 -1.02 25.82 11.34
C GLU A 96 -1.39 24.94 10.14
N ILE A 97 -0.73 23.78 9.98
CA ILE A 97 -1.09 22.80 8.95
C ILE A 97 -2.52 22.27 9.19
N LEU A 98 -2.88 21.99 10.43
CA LEU A 98 -4.23 21.55 10.78
C LEU A 98 -5.28 22.61 10.45
N ASP A 99 -4.99 23.90 10.68
CA ASP A 99 -5.89 24.98 10.32
C ASP A 99 -6.09 25.06 8.80
N ILE A 100 -5.03 24.87 8.00
CA ILE A 100 -5.12 24.74 6.53
C ILE A 100 -5.98 23.54 6.15
N CYS A 101 -5.69 22.35 6.71
CA CYS A 101 -6.44 21.14 6.39
C CYS A 101 -7.92 21.23 6.73
N ARG A 102 -8.27 21.88 7.84
CA ARG A 102 -9.65 22.13 8.23
C ARG A 102 -10.36 23.11 7.28
N GLU A 103 -9.67 24.18 6.85
CA GLU A 103 -10.20 25.17 5.91
C GLU A 103 -10.57 24.55 4.56
N TYR A 104 -9.77 23.59 4.07
CA TYR A 104 -9.92 22.97 2.76
C TYR A 104 -10.49 21.55 2.79
N ASP A 105 -10.92 21.05 3.95
CA ASP A 105 -11.44 19.68 4.17
C ASP A 105 -10.47 18.60 3.68
N ILE A 106 -9.21 18.67 4.11
CA ILE A 106 -8.12 17.77 3.67
C ILE A 106 -7.81 16.77 4.76
N THR A 107 -7.73 15.48 4.37
CA THR A 107 -7.21 14.43 5.23
C THR A 107 -5.67 14.43 5.21
N LEU A 108 -5.03 14.35 6.38
CA LEU A 108 -3.58 14.18 6.47
C LEU A 108 -3.20 12.70 6.46
N SER A 109 -2.30 12.34 5.54
CA SER A 109 -1.52 11.11 5.61
C SER A 109 -0.21 11.42 6.35
N LEU A 110 -0.12 10.97 7.60
CA LEU A 110 1.05 11.20 8.44
C LEU A 110 2.16 10.22 8.02
N GLY A 111 3.13 10.74 7.26
CA GLY A 111 4.15 9.96 6.58
C GLY A 111 5.19 9.34 7.51
N ASP A 112 5.62 8.13 7.18
CA ASP A 112 6.60 7.33 7.91
C ASP A 112 8.02 7.52 7.35
N ALA A 113 8.73 8.54 7.78
CA ALA A 113 10.11 8.79 7.36
C ALA A 113 11.04 7.62 7.73
N CYS A 114 10.79 7.01 8.87
CA CYS A 114 11.56 5.88 9.42
C CYS A 114 10.99 4.50 9.05
N ARG A 115 10.15 4.37 8.01
CA ARG A 115 9.77 3.04 7.54
C ARG A 115 11.00 2.22 7.16
N PRO A 116 11.03 0.90 7.46
CA PRO A 116 12.17 0.05 7.11
C PRO A 116 12.25 -0.13 5.59
N GLY A 117 13.48 0.00 5.04
CA GLY A 117 13.79 -0.23 3.63
C GLY A 117 14.36 -1.61 3.35
N CYS A 118 14.55 -2.43 4.38
CA CYS A 118 14.89 -3.84 4.32
C CYS A 118 14.35 -4.57 5.55
N ILE A 119 14.23 -5.89 5.48
CA ILE A 119 13.70 -6.67 6.60
C ILE A 119 14.57 -6.61 7.86
N ALA A 120 15.88 -6.32 7.71
CA ALA A 120 16.81 -6.21 8.84
C ALA A 120 16.55 -4.97 9.72
N ASP A 121 15.96 -3.90 9.15
CA ASP A 121 15.68 -2.64 9.84
C ASP A 121 14.24 -2.60 10.42
N ALA A 122 13.45 -3.66 10.24
CA ALA A 122 12.06 -3.70 10.65
C ALA A 122 11.91 -3.66 12.18
N THR A 123 10.93 -2.88 12.65
CA THR A 123 10.56 -2.77 14.07
C THR A 123 11.71 -2.23 14.94
N ASP A 124 12.57 -1.41 14.37
CA ASP A 124 13.65 -0.80 15.10
C ASP A 124 13.21 0.40 15.95
N THR A 125 14.11 0.90 16.78
CA THR A 125 13.78 2.00 17.70
C THR A 125 13.41 3.29 16.98
N ALA A 126 13.93 3.56 15.78
CA ALA A 126 13.60 4.75 15.02
C ALA A 126 12.20 4.68 14.43
N GLN A 127 11.78 3.51 13.90
CA GLN A 127 10.43 3.28 13.42
C GLN A 127 9.40 3.45 14.55
N ILE A 128 9.67 2.88 15.72
CA ILE A 128 8.72 2.95 16.86
C ILE A 128 8.67 4.36 17.47
N GLU A 129 9.80 5.05 17.59
CA GLU A 129 9.84 6.44 18.06
C GLU A 129 9.01 7.39 17.17
N GLU A 130 9.17 7.25 15.86
CA GLU A 130 8.35 8.01 14.92
C GLU A 130 6.87 7.67 15.08
N LEU A 131 6.51 6.39 15.21
CA LEU A 131 5.13 5.95 15.38
C LEU A 131 4.49 6.53 16.67
N ILE A 132 5.25 6.63 17.76
CA ILE A 132 4.80 7.29 19.00
C ILE A 132 4.47 8.76 18.71
N THR A 133 5.36 9.48 18.04
CA THR A 133 5.16 10.87 17.65
C THR A 133 3.90 11.03 16.77
N LEU A 134 3.71 10.15 15.78
CA LEU A 134 2.52 10.17 14.91
C LEU A 134 1.23 9.94 15.71
N GLY A 135 1.28 9.10 16.74
CA GLY A 135 0.14 8.88 17.65
C GLY A 135 -0.22 10.13 18.46
N GLU A 136 0.79 10.87 18.94
CA GLU A 136 0.56 12.15 19.63
C GLU A 136 -0.04 13.21 18.70
N LEU A 137 0.47 13.33 17.48
CA LEU A 137 -0.03 14.24 16.48
C LEU A 137 -1.45 13.89 16.02
N THR A 138 -1.81 12.62 16.03
CA THR A 138 -3.18 12.15 15.74
C THR A 138 -4.22 12.77 16.66
N LYS A 139 -3.96 12.81 17.97
CA LYS A 139 -4.87 13.46 18.94
C LYS A 139 -5.06 14.95 18.65
N ARG A 140 -3.94 15.64 18.40
CA ARG A 140 -3.97 17.07 18.05
C ARG A 140 -4.79 17.36 16.79
N ALA A 141 -4.68 16.48 15.78
CA ALA A 141 -5.45 16.58 14.56
C ALA A 141 -6.96 16.41 14.82
N TRP A 142 -7.33 15.40 15.60
CA TRP A 142 -8.74 15.17 15.95
C TRP A 142 -9.35 16.28 16.81
N GLU A 143 -8.58 16.89 17.71
CA GLU A 143 -9.01 18.05 18.50
C GLU A 143 -9.34 19.27 17.63
N LYS A 144 -8.79 19.31 16.40
CA LYS A 144 -9.08 20.34 15.39
C LYS A 144 -10.03 19.88 14.28
N ASP A 145 -10.71 18.75 14.44
CA ASP A 145 -11.62 18.15 13.45
C ASP A 145 -10.95 17.79 12.12
N VAL A 146 -9.65 17.46 12.13
CA VAL A 146 -8.91 17.03 10.94
C VAL A 146 -8.75 15.51 10.92
N GLN A 147 -9.16 14.89 9.81
CA GLN A 147 -8.99 13.47 9.60
C GLN A 147 -7.52 13.12 9.33
N VAL A 148 -7.08 11.98 9.87
CA VAL A 148 -5.73 11.47 9.63
C VAL A 148 -5.75 9.99 9.25
N MET A 149 -4.77 9.57 8.47
CA MET A 149 -4.31 8.19 8.35
C MET A 149 -2.82 8.15 8.63
N ILE A 150 -2.35 7.05 9.20
CA ILE A 150 -0.95 6.85 9.55
C ILE A 150 -0.31 6.01 8.46
N GLU A 151 0.82 6.45 7.91
CA GLU A 151 1.62 5.60 7.04
C GLU A 151 2.44 4.61 7.86
N GLY A 152 2.68 3.44 7.30
CA GLY A 152 3.29 2.34 8.01
C GLY A 152 4.26 1.51 7.20
N PRO A 153 4.79 0.42 7.78
CA PRO A 153 6.04 -0.17 7.38
C PRO A 153 6.06 -0.65 5.93
N GLY A 154 7.26 -0.54 5.32
CA GLY A 154 7.58 -1.08 4.02
C GLY A 154 8.08 -2.52 4.10
N HIS A 155 9.40 -2.72 4.22
CA HIS A 155 9.99 -4.07 4.33
C HIS A 155 9.86 -4.61 5.75
N MET A 156 9.30 -5.81 5.91
CA MET A 156 9.09 -6.40 7.23
C MET A 156 9.00 -7.92 7.16
N PRO A 157 9.72 -8.67 8.03
CA PRO A 157 9.55 -10.11 8.12
C PRO A 157 8.11 -10.48 8.49
N LEU A 158 7.61 -11.54 7.89
CA LEU A 158 6.22 -11.97 7.99
C LEU A 158 5.71 -12.10 9.43
N ASN A 159 6.55 -12.60 10.33
CA ASN A 159 6.23 -12.81 11.74
C ASN A 159 6.12 -11.53 12.58
N GLN A 160 6.54 -10.36 12.05
CA GLN A 160 6.46 -9.09 12.77
C GLN A 160 5.24 -8.25 12.35
N ILE A 161 4.55 -8.60 11.26
CA ILE A 161 3.50 -7.77 10.67
C ILE A 161 2.32 -7.58 11.64
N ALA A 162 1.77 -8.67 12.17
CA ALA A 162 0.62 -8.60 13.08
C ALA A 162 0.91 -7.74 14.32
N ALA A 163 2.09 -7.93 14.94
CA ALA A 163 2.50 -7.14 16.10
C ALA A 163 2.61 -5.64 15.77
N ASN A 164 3.13 -5.28 14.58
CA ASN A 164 3.18 -3.88 14.16
C ASN A 164 1.79 -3.27 13.95
N MET A 165 0.81 -4.04 13.46
CA MET A 165 -0.58 -3.58 13.35
C MET A 165 -1.18 -3.30 14.73
N GLU A 166 -0.93 -4.15 15.71
CA GLU A 166 -1.41 -3.97 17.09
C GLU A 166 -0.75 -2.78 17.80
N ILE A 167 0.56 -2.63 17.63
CA ILE A 167 1.32 -1.50 18.17
C ILE A 167 0.75 -0.17 17.61
N GLN A 168 0.54 -0.09 16.30
CA GLN A 168 -0.03 1.11 15.68
C GLN A 168 -1.42 1.42 16.23
N LYS A 169 -2.31 0.44 16.30
CA LYS A 169 -3.66 0.65 16.85
C LYS A 169 -3.63 1.20 18.26
N THR A 170 -2.71 0.71 19.08
CA THR A 170 -2.55 1.15 20.46
C THR A 170 -1.98 2.57 20.52
N LEU A 171 -0.85 2.81 19.85
CA LEU A 171 -0.14 4.08 19.92
C LEU A 171 -0.86 5.22 19.16
N CYS A 172 -1.53 4.89 18.05
CA CYS A 172 -2.25 5.86 17.22
C CYS A 172 -3.78 5.81 17.43
N HIS A 173 -4.25 5.30 18.58
CA HIS A 173 -5.63 5.40 19.07
C HIS A 173 -6.67 4.82 18.09
N GLY A 174 -6.31 3.82 17.30
CA GLY A 174 -7.19 3.22 16.30
C GLY A 174 -7.28 3.99 14.97
N ALA A 175 -6.47 5.01 14.75
CA ALA A 175 -6.42 5.71 13.46
C ALA A 175 -6.17 4.74 12.30
N PRO A 176 -6.72 4.99 11.10
CA PRO A 176 -6.49 4.16 9.92
C PRO A 176 -5.01 4.00 9.63
N PHE A 177 -4.56 2.76 9.37
CA PHE A 177 -3.18 2.44 9.05
C PHE A 177 -3.02 2.14 7.56
N TYR A 178 -2.18 2.91 6.89
CA TYR A 178 -1.85 2.80 5.46
C TYR A 178 -0.44 2.22 5.32
N VAL A 179 -0.33 0.98 4.89
CA VAL A 179 0.95 0.25 4.87
C VAL A 179 1.51 0.09 3.46
N LEU A 180 2.83 0.17 3.32
CA LEU A 180 3.55 -0.04 2.06
C LEU A 180 3.89 -1.52 1.91
N GLY A 181 2.93 -2.30 1.49
CA GLY A 181 3.04 -3.75 1.42
C GLY A 181 2.44 -4.42 2.65
N PRO A 182 3.23 -4.91 3.64
CA PRO A 182 4.70 -4.96 3.71
C PRO A 182 5.37 -5.97 2.77
N LEU A 183 6.58 -5.64 2.31
CA LEU A 183 7.42 -6.55 1.52
C LEU A 183 8.11 -7.54 2.47
N VAL A 184 7.82 -8.82 2.31
CA VAL A 184 8.22 -9.86 3.29
C VAL A 184 9.62 -10.45 3.05
N THR A 185 10.28 -10.07 1.97
CA THR A 185 11.66 -10.46 1.63
C THR A 185 12.30 -9.43 0.70
N ASP A 186 13.63 -9.30 0.78
CA ASP A 186 14.40 -8.32 0.00
C ASP A 186 15.05 -8.93 -1.26
N VAL A 187 14.91 -10.25 -1.47
CA VAL A 187 15.63 -10.98 -2.55
C VAL A 187 14.79 -11.22 -3.80
N ALA A 188 13.72 -10.48 -3.99
CA ALA A 188 12.80 -10.68 -5.10
C ALA A 188 12.59 -9.43 -6.00
N PRO A 189 13.66 -8.73 -6.46
CA PRO A 189 13.51 -7.61 -7.38
C PRO A 189 12.76 -8.05 -8.65
N GLY A 190 11.81 -7.22 -9.10
CA GLY A 190 10.92 -7.57 -10.21
C GLY A 190 9.64 -8.31 -9.79
N TYR A 191 9.57 -8.78 -8.54
CA TYR A 191 8.42 -9.46 -7.94
C TYR A 191 7.94 -8.79 -6.66
N ASP A 192 8.30 -7.54 -6.43
CA ASP A 192 7.95 -6.80 -5.20
C ASP A 192 6.43 -6.68 -4.99
N HIS A 193 5.65 -6.65 -6.07
CA HIS A 193 4.18 -6.72 -6.00
C HIS A 193 3.67 -8.04 -5.38
N ILE A 194 4.38 -9.15 -5.57
CA ILE A 194 4.02 -10.45 -4.96
C ILE A 194 4.41 -10.46 -3.48
N THR A 195 5.64 -10.02 -3.14
CA THR A 195 6.10 -9.97 -1.74
C THR A 195 5.25 -9.02 -0.92
N SER A 196 4.84 -7.89 -1.52
CA SER A 196 3.90 -6.92 -0.96
C SER A 196 2.50 -7.52 -0.78
N ALA A 197 2.00 -8.30 -1.73
CA ALA A 197 0.68 -8.93 -1.60
C ALA A 197 0.63 -9.94 -0.45
N ILE A 198 1.71 -10.72 -0.25
CA ILE A 198 1.82 -11.66 0.86
C ILE A 198 1.74 -10.92 2.20
N GLY A 199 2.58 -9.91 2.40
CA GLY A 199 2.58 -9.14 3.64
C GLY A 199 1.33 -8.29 3.80
N GLY A 200 0.82 -7.73 2.69
CA GLY A 200 -0.40 -6.93 2.66
C GLY A 200 -1.65 -7.72 3.09
N ALA A 201 -1.76 -8.98 2.69
CA ALA A 201 -2.88 -9.83 3.15
C ALA A 201 -2.84 -10.02 4.67
N ILE A 202 -1.66 -10.27 5.24
CA ILE A 202 -1.50 -10.41 6.69
C ILE A 202 -1.75 -9.08 7.40
N ALA A 203 -1.21 -7.98 6.90
CA ALA A 203 -1.43 -6.65 7.46
C ALA A 203 -2.91 -6.27 7.46
N ALA A 204 -3.62 -6.46 6.33
CA ALA A 204 -5.03 -6.17 6.20
C ALA A 204 -5.90 -7.05 7.11
N TYR A 205 -5.57 -8.34 7.23
CA TYR A 205 -6.22 -9.24 8.19
C TYR A 205 -6.00 -8.79 9.64
N SER A 206 -4.79 -8.34 9.96
CA SER A 206 -4.40 -7.90 11.31
C SER A 206 -4.82 -6.46 11.64
N GLY A 207 -5.38 -5.71 10.68
CA GLY A 207 -6.01 -4.41 10.95
C GLY A 207 -5.50 -3.21 10.19
N ALA A 208 -4.64 -3.37 9.18
CA ALA A 208 -4.38 -2.28 8.25
C ALA A 208 -5.68 -1.88 7.53
N ALA A 209 -5.88 -0.56 7.36
CA ALA A 209 -7.05 0.01 6.70
C ALA A 209 -6.82 0.20 5.19
N PHE A 210 -5.59 0.48 4.78
CA PHE A 210 -5.22 0.72 3.39
C PHE A 210 -3.94 -0.04 3.03
N LEU A 211 -3.88 -0.56 1.80
CA LEU A 211 -2.69 -1.15 1.22
C LEU A 211 -2.18 -0.24 0.10
N CYS A 212 -0.96 0.26 0.23
CA CYS A 212 -0.24 0.86 -0.89
C CYS A 212 0.16 -0.25 -1.87
N TYR A 213 -0.23 -0.13 -3.14
CA TYR A 213 0.23 -1.09 -4.13
C TYR A 213 1.73 -0.90 -4.41
N VAL A 214 2.41 -1.99 -4.67
CA VAL A 214 3.81 -2.04 -5.09
C VAL A 214 3.85 -2.64 -6.48
N THR A 215 4.69 -2.11 -7.37
CA THR A 215 4.78 -2.56 -8.75
C THR A 215 5.92 -3.56 -8.95
N PRO A 216 5.91 -4.36 -10.04
CA PRO A 216 7.08 -5.17 -10.42
C PRO A 216 8.34 -4.32 -10.66
N ALA A 217 8.18 -3.04 -10.98
CA ALA A 217 9.28 -2.12 -11.26
C ALA A 217 9.90 -1.48 -10.01
N GLU A 218 9.35 -1.73 -8.83
CA GLU A 218 9.83 -1.16 -7.57
C GLU A 218 11.32 -1.44 -7.38
N HIS A 219 12.06 -0.44 -6.89
CA HIS A 219 13.52 -0.47 -6.73
C HIS A 219 14.35 -0.61 -8.04
N LEU A 220 13.71 -0.78 -9.21
CA LEU A 220 14.40 -1.01 -10.48
C LEU A 220 14.28 0.15 -11.47
N ARG A 221 13.08 0.71 -11.64
CA ARG A 221 12.82 1.80 -12.60
C ARG A 221 11.49 2.50 -12.31
N LEU A 222 11.23 3.61 -13.00
CA LEU A 222 9.91 4.23 -12.98
C LEU A 222 8.87 3.27 -13.61
N PRO A 223 7.75 2.96 -12.92
CA PRO A 223 6.73 2.06 -13.43
C PRO A 223 5.99 2.67 -14.62
N ASN A 224 5.65 1.84 -15.59
CA ASN A 224 4.69 2.17 -16.64
C ASN A 224 3.26 1.77 -16.24
N ALA A 225 2.26 2.06 -17.08
CA ALA A 225 0.86 1.75 -16.80
C ALA A 225 0.59 0.25 -16.58
N ALA A 226 1.32 -0.63 -17.30
CA ALA A 226 1.17 -2.07 -17.14
C ALA A 226 1.72 -2.55 -15.78
N ASP A 227 2.87 -2.01 -15.35
CA ASP A 227 3.43 -2.29 -14.02
C ASP A 227 2.46 -1.83 -12.91
N VAL A 228 1.86 -0.64 -13.08
CA VAL A 228 0.88 -0.11 -12.13
C VAL A 228 -0.35 -1.01 -12.05
N LYS A 229 -0.89 -1.45 -13.21
CA LYS A 229 -2.01 -2.40 -13.25
C LYS A 229 -1.67 -3.70 -12.50
N GLU A 230 -0.49 -4.26 -12.74
CA GLU A 230 -0.04 -5.50 -12.08
C GLU A 230 0.02 -5.33 -10.55
N GLY A 231 0.60 -4.22 -10.07
CA GLY A 231 0.69 -3.89 -8.64
C GLY A 231 -0.69 -3.70 -8.01
N ILE A 232 -1.61 -3.00 -8.67
CA ILE A 232 -2.98 -2.79 -8.18
C ILE A 232 -3.72 -4.13 -8.07
N ILE A 233 -3.60 -5.01 -9.06
CA ILE A 233 -4.23 -6.33 -9.01
C ILE A 233 -3.67 -7.16 -7.86
N ALA A 234 -2.36 -7.16 -7.65
CA ALA A 234 -1.73 -7.85 -6.53
C ALA A 234 -2.26 -7.34 -5.17
N ALA A 235 -2.34 -6.01 -4.98
CA ALA A 235 -2.88 -5.41 -3.77
C ALA A 235 -4.39 -5.74 -3.57
N LYS A 236 -5.19 -5.75 -4.64
CA LYS A 236 -6.60 -6.17 -4.58
C LYS A 236 -6.76 -7.63 -4.17
N ILE A 237 -5.91 -8.53 -4.68
CA ILE A 237 -5.92 -9.95 -4.28
C ILE A 237 -5.61 -10.08 -2.78
N ALA A 238 -4.59 -9.35 -2.30
CA ALA A 238 -4.24 -9.34 -0.88
C ALA A 238 -5.37 -8.84 0.01
N ALA A 239 -6.00 -7.72 -0.36
CA ALA A 239 -7.12 -7.14 0.37
C ALA A 239 -8.33 -8.09 0.39
N HIS A 240 -8.68 -8.68 -0.76
CA HIS A 240 -9.80 -9.62 -0.86
C HIS A 240 -9.58 -10.88 -0.01
N ALA A 241 -8.37 -11.45 -0.02
CA ALA A 241 -8.02 -12.58 0.84
C ALA A 241 -8.20 -12.25 2.33
N ALA A 242 -7.82 -11.05 2.75
CA ALA A 242 -8.03 -10.56 4.11
C ALA A 242 -9.52 -10.34 4.42
N ASP A 243 -10.30 -9.82 3.47
CA ASP A 243 -11.73 -9.57 3.64
C ASP A 243 -12.52 -10.88 3.81
N ILE A 244 -12.17 -11.94 3.07
CA ILE A 244 -12.72 -13.28 3.28
C ILE A 244 -12.41 -13.76 4.71
N ALA A 245 -11.16 -13.64 5.13
CA ALA A 245 -10.71 -14.11 6.44
C ALA A 245 -11.35 -13.33 7.61
N LYS A 246 -11.66 -12.04 7.40
CA LYS A 246 -12.37 -11.18 8.36
C LYS A 246 -13.89 -11.39 8.34
N GLY A 247 -14.43 -12.16 7.40
CA GLY A 247 -15.86 -12.36 7.25
C GLY A 247 -16.60 -11.12 6.74
N VAL A 248 -15.95 -10.28 5.94
CA VAL A 248 -16.59 -9.09 5.34
C VAL A 248 -17.76 -9.52 4.45
N PRO A 249 -18.97 -8.96 4.64
CA PRO A 249 -20.13 -9.34 3.87
C PRO A 249 -19.92 -9.24 2.35
N GLY A 250 -20.25 -10.30 1.63
CA GLY A 250 -20.09 -10.37 0.16
C GLY A 250 -18.72 -10.85 -0.32
N ALA A 251 -17.67 -10.85 0.50
CA ALA A 251 -16.35 -11.29 0.06
C ALA A 251 -16.34 -12.77 -0.34
N ALA A 252 -16.71 -13.68 0.56
CA ALA A 252 -16.78 -15.11 0.27
C ALA A 252 -17.84 -15.46 -0.79
N GLU A 253 -18.90 -14.66 -0.92
CA GLU A 253 -19.92 -14.86 -1.95
C GLU A 253 -19.36 -14.68 -3.37
N TRP A 254 -18.43 -13.75 -3.55
CA TRP A 254 -17.77 -13.55 -4.85
C TRP A 254 -16.98 -14.81 -5.26
N ASP A 255 -16.20 -15.39 -4.33
CA ASP A 255 -15.49 -16.65 -4.57
C ASP A 255 -16.43 -17.83 -4.79
N TYR A 256 -17.55 -17.87 -4.08
CA TYR A 256 -18.59 -18.89 -4.30
C TYR A 256 -19.13 -18.82 -5.73
N LYS A 257 -19.51 -17.65 -6.23
CA LYS A 257 -19.99 -17.44 -7.62
C LYS A 257 -18.94 -17.87 -8.64
N MET A 258 -17.66 -17.52 -8.42
CA MET A 258 -16.56 -17.97 -9.25
C MET A 258 -16.45 -19.51 -9.26
N SER A 259 -16.61 -20.14 -8.10
CA SER A 259 -16.55 -21.60 -7.97
C SER A 259 -17.71 -22.30 -8.66
N GLU A 260 -18.92 -21.72 -8.62
CA GLU A 260 -20.07 -22.21 -9.39
C GLU A 260 -19.83 -22.11 -10.90
N ALA A 261 -19.31 -20.97 -11.37
CA ALA A 261 -18.96 -20.79 -12.78
C ALA A 261 -17.89 -21.81 -13.22
N ARG A 262 -16.88 -22.04 -12.37
CA ARG A 262 -15.83 -23.08 -12.61
C ARG A 262 -16.41 -24.49 -12.64
N LYS A 263 -17.36 -24.83 -11.76
CA LYS A 263 -18.03 -26.14 -11.77
C LYS A 263 -18.79 -26.38 -13.09
N ARG A 264 -19.44 -25.35 -13.59
CA ARG A 264 -20.17 -25.42 -14.88
C ARG A 264 -19.27 -25.30 -16.11
N LEU A 265 -17.99 -25.01 -15.93
CA LEU A 265 -17.03 -24.69 -17.00
C LEU A 265 -17.50 -23.48 -17.85
N ASP A 266 -18.19 -22.54 -17.21
CA ASP A 266 -18.69 -21.31 -17.81
C ASP A 266 -17.57 -20.26 -17.86
N TRP A 267 -16.77 -20.30 -18.91
CA TRP A 267 -15.59 -19.44 -19.07
C TRP A 267 -15.95 -17.96 -19.14
N GLU A 268 -17.05 -17.61 -19.77
CA GLU A 268 -17.47 -16.21 -19.87
C GLU A 268 -17.84 -15.63 -18.52
N GLU A 269 -18.55 -16.39 -17.69
CA GLU A 269 -18.87 -15.97 -16.34
C GLU A 269 -17.63 -15.93 -15.44
N MET A 270 -16.71 -16.89 -15.57
CA MET A 270 -15.42 -16.84 -14.87
C MET A 270 -14.64 -15.59 -15.21
N PHE A 271 -14.62 -15.16 -16.48
CA PHE A 271 -13.93 -13.94 -16.88
C PHE A 271 -14.60 -12.68 -16.29
N LYS A 272 -15.90 -12.60 -16.27
CA LYS A 272 -16.64 -11.46 -15.66
C LYS A 272 -16.38 -11.34 -14.17
N LEU A 273 -16.27 -12.46 -13.48
CA LEU A 273 -15.99 -12.52 -12.04
C LEU A 273 -14.50 -12.34 -11.70
N SER A 274 -13.60 -12.38 -12.67
CA SER A 274 -12.15 -12.26 -12.46
C SER A 274 -11.74 -10.84 -12.08
N MET A 275 -10.77 -10.70 -11.21
CA MET A 275 -10.16 -9.39 -10.88
C MET A 275 -9.40 -8.76 -12.06
N ASP A 276 -8.87 -9.58 -12.97
CA ASP A 276 -8.29 -9.15 -14.25
C ASP A 276 -8.82 -10.01 -15.40
N PRO A 277 -10.00 -9.66 -15.93
CA PRO A 277 -10.64 -10.40 -17.01
C PRO A 277 -9.83 -10.37 -18.32
N GLU A 278 -9.11 -9.31 -18.59
CA GLU A 278 -8.28 -9.18 -19.81
C GLU A 278 -7.11 -10.17 -19.79
N LYS A 279 -6.40 -10.27 -18.66
CA LYS A 279 -5.28 -11.21 -18.48
C LYS A 279 -5.79 -12.65 -18.56
N ALA A 280 -6.90 -12.95 -17.89
CA ALA A 280 -7.50 -14.29 -17.91
C ALA A 280 -7.92 -14.72 -19.32
N ARG A 281 -8.58 -13.85 -20.09
CA ARG A 281 -8.96 -14.13 -21.49
C ARG A 281 -7.74 -14.33 -22.39
N ARG A 282 -6.72 -13.47 -22.24
CA ARG A 282 -5.49 -13.58 -23.02
C ARG A 282 -4.80 -14.91 -22.79
N TYR A 283 -4.58 -15.32 -21.56
CA TYR A 283 -3.93 -16.58 -21.22
C TYR A 283 -4.69 -17.80 -21.77
N ARG A 284 -6.02 -17.77 -21.72
CA ARG A 284 -6.81 -18.83 -22.32
C ARG A 284 -6.69 -18.83 -23.85
N ALA A 285 -6.65 -17.66 -24.48
CA ALA A 285 -6.54 -17.54 -25.95
C ALA A 285 -5.17 -17.96 -26.49
N GLU A 286 -4.09 -17.78 -25.71
CA GLU A 286 -2.73 -18.16 -26.07
C GLU A 286 -2.52 -19.70 -26.20
N ALA A 287 -3.35 -20.49 -25.49
CA ALA A 287 -3.27 -21.94 -25.50
C ALA A 287 -4.69 -22.54 -25.60
N LYS A 288 -5.31 -22.40 -26.78
CA LYS A 288 -6.66 -22.95 -27.01
C LYS A 288 -6.68 -24.47 -26.85
N PRO A 289 -7.63 -25.04 -26.09
CA PRO A 289 -7.83 -26.46 -26.01
C PRO A 289 -8.43 -27.01 -27.31
N GLU A 290 -8.28 -28.29 -27.57
CA GLU A 290 -8.94 -28.98 -28.68
C GLU A 290 -10.48 -28.95 -28.53
N LYS A 291 -10.96 -29.02 -27.28
CA LYS A 291 -12.40 -28.90 -26.93
C LYS A 291 -12.60 -27.60 -26.14
N GLU A 292 -13.58 -26.80 -26.53
CA GLU A 292 -13.78 -25.43 -25.93
C GLU A 292 -14.27 -25.47 -24.48
N ASP A 293 -14.81 -26.58 -24.01
CA ASP A 293 -15.37 -26.75 -22.67
C ASP A 293 -14.32 -26.98 -21.58
N THR A 294 -13.08 -27.35 -21.92
CA THR A 294 -11.99 -27.60 -20.97
C THR A 294 -10.83 -26.62 -21.16
N CYS A 295 -9.82 -26.66 -20.31
CA CYS A 295 -8.55 -25.99 -20.56
C CYS A 295 -7.53 -26.95 -21.21
N SER A 296 -6.53 -26.39 -21.89
CA SER A 296 -5.48 -27.17 -22.55
C SER A 296 -4.60 -27.97 -21.57
N MET A 297 -4.58 -27.60 -20.27
CA MET A 297 -3.80 -28.31 -19.26
C MET A 297 -4.30 -29.74 -19.02
N CYS A 298 -5.61 -29.95 -18.93
CA CYS A 298 -6.19 -31.24 -18.59
C CYS A 298 -6.86 -31.94 -19.80
N GLY A 299 -7.41 -31.18 -20.76
CA GLY A 299 -8.10 -31.74 -21.92
C GLY A 299 -9.18 -32.75 -21.51
N ASN A 300 -9.12 -33.96 -22.10
CA ASN A 300 -10.06 -35.04 -21.79
C ASN A 300 -9.96 -35.57 -20.34
N PHE A 301 -8.85 -35.31 -19.64
CA PHE A 301 -8.67 -35.68 -18.24
C PHE A 301 -9.18 -34.64 -17.24
N CYS A 302 -10.00 -33.66 -17.67
CA CYS A 302 -10.53 -32.63 -16.80
C CYS A 302 -11.35 -33.25 -15.65
N ALA A 303 -10.81 -33.14 -14.43
CA ALA A 303 -11.44 -33.70 -13.24
C ALA A 303 -12.85 -33.14 -13.01
N VAL A 304 -13.00 -31.82 -13.16
CA VAL A 304 -14.32 -31.14 -12.97
C VAL A 304 -15.35 -31.69 -13.96
N LYS A 305 -15.01 -31.73 -15.26
CA LYS A 305 -15.90 -32.24 -16.30
C LYS A 305 -16.28 -33.70 -16.06
N ASN A 306 -15.27 -34.56 -15.85
CA ASN A 306 -15.51 -35.99 -15.71
C ASN A 306 -16.27 -36.31 -14.42
N THR A 307 -15.97 -35.63 -13.30
CA THR A 307 -16.70 -35.81 -12.05
C THR A 307 -18.18 -35.39 -12.20
N ASN A 308 -18.47 -34.24 -12.84
CA ASN A 308 -19.84 -33.79 -13.09
C ASN A 308 -20.60 -34.86 -13.89
N ARG A 309 -20.05 -35.36 -15.00
CA ARG A 309 -20.67 -36.40 -15.83
C ARG A 309 -20.95 -37.69 -15.06
N ILE A 310 -20.01 -38.15 -14.24
CA ILE A 310 -20.18 -39.34 -13.39
C ILE A 310 -21.31 -39.14 -12.38
N LEU A 311 -21.38 -37.97 -11.74
CA LEU A 311 -22.46 -37.65 -10.79
C LEU A 311 -23.84 -37.53 -11.45
N ASP A 312 -23.87 -37.15 -12.74
CA ASP A 312 -25.06 -37.10 -13.56
C ASP A 312 -25.46 -38.50 -14.12
N GLY A 313 -24.71 -39.56 -13.75
CA GLY A 313 -24.98 -40.95 -14.11
C GLY A 313 -24.40 -41.38 -15.47
N GLU A 314 -23.50 -40.57 -16.06
CA GLU A 314 -22.83 -40.92 -17.31
C GLU A 314 -21.64 -41.87 -17.07
N ILE A 315 -21.44 -42.79 -17.98
CA ILE A 315 -20.22 -43.62 -18.05
C ILE A 315 -19.15 -42.80 -18.77
N VAL A 316 -18.09 -42.43 -18.08
CA VAL A 316 -16.97 -41.67 -18.66
C VAL A 316 -15.86 -42.63 -19.08
N THR A 317 -15.57 -42.67 -20.37
CA THR A 317 -14.39 -43.32 -20.92
C THR A 317 -13.35 -42.24 -21.22
N ILE A 318 -12.15 -42.39 -20.67
CA ILE A 318 -11.06 -41.41 -20.81
C ILE A 318 -10.47 -41.44 -22.22
N PHE A 319 -10.72 -42.51 -22.96
CA PHE A 319 -10.17 -42.80 -24.27
C PHE A 319 -11.19 -42.69 -25.42
N ASP A 320 -12.27 -41.97 -25.21
CA ASP A 320 -13.22 -41.69 -26.30
C ASP A 320 -12.55 -40.84 -27.37
N GLU A 321 -12.58 -41.33 -28.61
CA GLU A 321 -12.04 -40.75 -29.83
C GLU A 321 -12.60 -39.36 -30.17
#